data_c03b9c0c041f82816ca5d5a9a1823d11
#
_entry.id   c03b9c0c041f82816ca5d5a9a1823d11
#
_cell.length_a   1.000
_cell.length_b   1.000
_cell.length_c   1.000
_cell.angle_alpha   90.00
_cell.angle_beta   90.00
_cell.angle_gamma   90.00
#
_symmetry.space_group_name_H-M   'P 1'
#
loop_
_entity.id
_entity.type
_entity.pdbx_description
1 polymer ?
#
loop_
_entity_poly.entity_id
_entity_poly.type
_entity_poly.pdbx_seq_one_letter_code
_entity_poly.pdbx_strand_id
1 'polypeptide(L)'
;MRAISRRQALALFAALPLATRVGAQVRPGAQHRVVMSFGHGFILEPGGTLQAWHKGRVLAAQAIDALGLGDNRPLEPYTLVPVPNLADVVKVAAGNAASFAVLADGRLLAWGLNAGHGLLGTTPRSVVEVNASWGPNASVPVPLAVTFDAADVCTQELQALALARDGTVYAWGRGDLGQLGIGPLPIINFKTRTPATMAFVPFPVRIPGLTDVAAIAAGRRHGLALLEDGTVRAWGENRSGHVGDGTMTRRDAPVPVLGVRNAVAIAAGAGDLSAALLADGTVMTWGGTDEGGLGRAPFNKPSPTPALVPGVRGVRAIAVGSSHMIALTEAGSVITWGSNGFGSLGRPTDENVPGVVPSVTNVQSICASNTTSVAVLESGRIMTWGGEVRPWNRPEGSEVSISRSPILFWLDGLDLP
;
A
#
# COMPACT_ATOMS: atom_id res chain seq x y z
N MET A 1 -9.74 -34.79 17.57
CA MET A 1 -9.31 -33.43 17.24
C MET A 1 -10.51 -32.50 17.37
N ARG A 2 -10.49 -31.57 18.33
CA ARG A 2 -11.59 -30.62 18.48
C ARG A 2 -11.47 -29.54 17.41
N ALA A 3 -12.52 -29.34 16.63
CA ALA A 3 -12.59 -28.26 15.65
C ALA A 3 -12.45 -26.91 16.37
N ILE A 4 -11.46 -26.13 15.96
CA ILE A 4 -11.25 -24.75 16.45
C ILE A 4 -12.42 -23.91 15.92
N SER A 5 -13.14 -23.22 16.79
CA SER A 5 -14.26 -22.38 16.39
C SER A 5 -13.78 -21.20 15.53
N ARG A 6 -14.65 -20.71 14.60
CA ARG A 6 -14.36 -19.52 13.77
C ARG A 6 -13.85 -18.30 14.57
N ARG A 7 -14.38 -18.07 15.78
CA ARG A 7 -13.90 -17.03 16.70
C ARG A 7 -12.47 -17.28 17.20
N GLN A 8 -12.08 -18.55 17.40
CA GLN A 8 -10.72 -18.89 17.82
C GLN A 8 -9.72 -18.82 16.67
N ALA A 9 -10.13 -19.17 15.43
CA ALA A 9 -9.30 -18.95 14.24
C ALA A 9 -9.11 -17.43 13.95
N LEU A 10 -10.18 -16.65 14.02
CA LEU A 10 -10.10 -15.18 13.91
C LEU A 10 -9.35 -14.55 15.09
N ALA A 11 -9.47 -15.08 16.31
CA ALA A 11 -8.72 -14.60 17.47
C ALA A 11 -7.23 -14.96 17.42
N LEU A 12 -6.86 -16.13 16.83
CA LEU A 12 -5.45 -16.44 16.54
C LEU A 12 -4.88 -15.52 15.46
N PHE A 13 -5.70 -15.08 14.48
CA PHE A 13 -5.30 -14.10 13.48
C PHE A 13 -5.41 -12.64 13.99
N ALA A 14 -6.30 -12.36 14.95
CA ALA A 14 -6.43 -11.04 15.59
C ALA A 14 -5.38 -10.78 16.68
N ALA A 15 -4.76 -11.83 17.24
CA ALA A 15 -3.60 -11.70 18.13
C ALA A 15 -2.28 -11.49 17.36
N LEU A 16 -2.29 -11.64 16.03
CA LEU A 16 -1.27 -11.08 15.18
C LEU A 16 -1.46 -9.56 15.19
N PRO A 17 -0.45 -8.74 15.57
CA PRO A 17 -0.57 -7.30 15.48
C PRO A 17 -1.08 -6.98 14.08
N LEU A 18 -2.14 -6.15 13.99
CA LEU A 18 -2.76 -5.67 12.74
C LEU A 18 -1.69 -5.00 11.86
N ALA A 19 -0.85 -5.82 11.23
CA ALA A 19 0.32 -5.39 10.51
C ALA A 19 -0.06 -5.04 9.08
N THR A 20 0.18 -3.80 8.75
CA THR A 20 0.35 -3.24 7.38
C THR A 20 -0.26 -4.09 6.28
N ARG A 21 -1.49 -3.78 5.93
CA ARG A 21 -2.22 -4.46 4.86
C ARG A 21 -2.20 -3.69 3.54
N VAL A 22 -1.34 -2.69 3.45
CA VAL A 22 -0.89 -2.16 2.17
C VAL A 22 0.43 -2.87 1.86
N GLY A 23 0.31 -4.03 1.28
CA GLY A 23 1.38 -4.76 0.65
C GLY A 23 2.16 -5.79 1.43
N ALA A 24 2.09 -5.91 2.76
CA ALA A 24 2.87 -6.93 3.44
C ALA A 24 2.21 -7.48 4.71
N GLN A 25 2.13 -8.79 4.83
CA GLN A 25 1.82 -9.49 6.09
C GLN A 25 3.11 -10.09 6.67
N VAL A 26 3.31 -9.96 7.98
CA VAL A 26 4.51 -10.40 8.68
C VAL A 26 4.15 -11.46 9.72
N ARG A 27 4.92 -12.55 9.80
CA ARG A 27 4.77 -13.56 10.88
C ARG A 27 5.03 -12.92 12.25
N PRO A 28 4.37 -13.38 13.33
CA PRO A 28 4.75 -12.99 14.69
C PRO A 28 6.22 -13.33 14.93
N GLY A 29 6.99 -12.36 15.40
CA GLY A 29 8.44 -12.50 15.59
C GLY A 29 9.30 -11.96 14.45
N ALA A 30 8.71 -11.42 13.39
CA ALA A 30 9.44 -10.74 12.32
C ALA A 30 10.17 -9.49 12.83
N GLN A 31 11.47 -9.42 12.58
CA GLN A 31 12.31 -8.34 13.11
C GLN A 31 12.15 -7.02 12.36
N HIS A 32 11.84 -7.04 11.05
CA HIS A 32 11.73 -5.83 10.24
C HIS A 32 10.50 -5.83 9.33
N ARG A 33 9.83 -4.69 9.22
CA ARG A 33 8.71 -4.46 8.30
C ARG A 33 9.12 -3.41 7.29
N VAL A 34 8.97 -3.71 6.01
CA VAL A 34 9.29 -2.78 4.92
C VAL A 34 8.02 -2.30 4.27
N VAL A 35 7.89 -0.99 4.12
CA VAL A 35 6.88 -0.35 3.27
C VAL A 35 7.56 0.56 2.27
N MET A 36 6.95 0.74 1.12
CA MET A 36 7.57 1.44 0.01
C MET A 36 6.54 2.19 -0.83
N SER A 37 6.93 3.39 -1.27
CA SER A 37 6.24 4.17 -2.30
C SER A 37 7.05 4.19 -3.61
N PHE A 38 6.69 5.08 -4.51
CA PHE A 38 7.40 5.27 -5.78
C PHE A 38 8.87 5.65 -5.62
N GLY A 39 9.20 6.55 -4.68
CA GLY A 39 10.55 7.14 -4.55
C GLY A 39 11.26 6.86 -3.23
N HIS A 40 10.54 6.41 -2.20
CA HIS A 40 11.09 6.21 -0.86
C HIS A 40 10.43 5.03 -0.14
N GLY A 41 11.00 4.63 0.97
CA GLY A 41 10.46 3.58 1.80
C GLY A 41 10.89 3.72 3.26
N PHE A 42 10.31 2.86 4.09
CA PHE A 42 10.62 2.79 5.51
C PHE A 42 10.81 1.35 5.94
N ILE A 43 11.69 1.17 6.91
CA ILE A 43 11.83 -0.06 7.68
C ILE A 43 11.35 0.24 9.09
N LEU A 44 10.34 -0.48 9.54
CA LEU A 44 9.88 -0.47 10.91
C LEU A 44 10.61 -1.54 11.70
N GLU A 45 11.45 -1.12 12.63
CA GLU A 45 12.22 -2.00 13.50
C GLU A 45 11.36 -2.57 14.64
N PRO A 46 11.78 -3.68 15.26
CA PRO A 46 11.03 -4.32 16.35
C PRO A 46 10.75 -3.40 17.55
N GLY A 47 11.64 -2.45 17.82
CA GLY A 47 11.52 -1.47 18.91
C GLY A 47 10.58 -0.29 18.61
N GLY A 48 9.91 -0.28 17.44
CA GLY A 48 9.02 0.82 17.06
C GLY A 48 9.76 2.05 16.54
N THR A 49 11.05 1.95 16.23
CA THR A 49 11.82 2.97 15.53
C THR A 49 11.66 2.82 14.01
N LEU A 50 11.87 3.90 13.29
CA LEU A 50 11.66 3.94 11.86
C LEU A 50 12.93 4.41 11.14
N GLN A 51 13.39 3.61 10.17
CA GLN A 51 14.44 3.99 9.23
C GLN A 51 13.83 4.39 7.90
N ALA A 52 14.25 5.51 7.34
CA ALA A 52 13.84 5.98 6.02
C ALA A 52 14.94 5.78 5.00
N TRP A 53 14.57 5.59 3.74
CA TRP A 53 15.49 5.50 2.61
C TRP A 53 14.82 5.98 1.32
N HIS A 54 15.61 6.33 0.29
CA HIS A 54 15.08 6.72 -1.02
C HIS A 54 15.81 5.99 -2.16
N LYS A 55 15.18 5.96 -3.36
CA LYS A 55 15.68 5.22 -4.53
C LYS A 55 16.64 6.00 -5.45
N GLY A 56 17.04 7.22 -5.08
CA GLY A 56 18.01 8.01 -5.83
C GLY A 56 17.47 8.85 -6.99
N ARG A 57 16.21 8.71 -7.39
CA ARG A 57 15.54 9.76 -8.15
C ARG A 57 15.00 10.77 -7.16
N VAL A 58 15.75 11.80 -6.91
CA VAL A 58 15.23 13.00 -6.24
C VAL A 58 14.22 13.63 -7.20
N LEU A 59 12.98 13.17 -7.09
CA LEU A 59 11.88 14.07 -7.40
C LEU A 59 12.10 15.27 -6.48
N ALA A 60 12.20 16.47 -7.04
CA ALA A 60 12.34 17.75 -6.39
C ALA A 60 12.32 17.78 -4.84
N ALA A 61 12.78 18.84 -4.19
CA ALA A 61 12.81 19.05 -2.73
C ALA A 61 11.59 18.50 -1.94
N GLN A 62 10.48 18.32 -2.62
CA GLN A 62 9.22 17.78 -2.12
C GLN A 62 9.25 16.28 -1.69
N ALA A 63 10.14 15.47 -2.27
CA ALA A 63 10.24 14.06 -1.87
C ALA A 63 11.06 13.87 -0.58
N ILE A 64 11.89 14.85 -0.25
CA ILE A 64 12.70 14.84 0.99
C ILE A 64 11.79 15.00 2.20
N ASP A 65 10.76 15.86 2.12
CA ASP A 65 9.77 16.01 3.19
C ASP A 65 9.06 14.69 3.53
N ALA A 66 8.82 13.83 2.53
CA ALA A 66 8.16 12.54 2.72
C ALA A 66 9.02 11.51 3.48
N LEU A 67 10.33 11.76 3.65
CA LEU A 67 11.22 10.93 4.49
C LEU A 67 11.08 11.25 5.99
N GLY A 68 10.62 12.45 6.36
CA GLY A 68 10.41 12.81 7.75
C GLY A 68 11.68 13.17 8.52
N LEU A 69 12.77 13.55 7.84
CA LEU A 69 14.10 13.73 8.45
C LEU A 69 14.34 15.12 9.04
N GLY A 70 13.49 16.11 8.72
CA GLY A 70 13.57 17.47 9.24
C GLY A 70 14.61 18.36 8.59
N ASP A 71 15.43 17.83 7.71
CA ASP A 71 16.44 18.58 6.97
C ASP A 71 16.44 18.20 5.48
N ASN A 72 16.97 19.10 4.65
CA ASN A 72 17.06 18.93 3.21
C ASN A 72 18.48 18.52 2.78
N ARG A 73 19.24 17.86 3.65
CA ARG A 73 20.56 17.38 3.28
C ARG A 73 20.47 16.35 2.15
N PRO A 74 21.40 16.38 1.20
CA PRO A 74 21.47 15.32 0.19
C PRO A 74 21.76 13.98 0.88
N LEU A 75 20.93 13.00 0.58
CA LEU A 75 21.14 11.62 1.01
C LEU A 75 21.61 10.79 -0.16
N GLU A 76 22.57 9.91 0.08
CA GLU A 76 22.91 8.89 -0.89
C GLU A 76 21.72 7.92 -1.06
N PRO A 77 21.41 7.51 -2.29
CA PRO A 77 20.36 6.53 -2.54
C PRO A 77 20.56 5.26 -1.73
N TYR A 78 19.47 4.68 -1.25
CA TYR A 78 19.43 3.43 -0.48
C TYR A 78 20.18 3.46 0.86
N THR A 79 20.54 4.65 1.36
CA THR A 79 21.07 4.83 2.71
C THR A 79 19.93 4.86 3.71
N LEU A 80 20.03 4.08 4.77
CA LEU A 80 19.11 4.11 5.89
C LEU A 80 19.42 5.27 6.81
N VAL A 81 18.42 6.06 7.12
CA VAL A 81 18.53 7.18 8.05
C VAL A 81 17.39 7.10 9.07
N PRO A 82 17.68 7.15 10.38
CA PRO A 82 16.64 7.16 11.40
C PRO A 82 15.72 8.36 11.23
N VAL A 83 14.40 8.13 11.29
CA VAL A 83 13.40 9.21 11.38
C VAL A 83 13.46 9.76 12.80
N PRO A 84 13.82 11.05 12.98
CA PRO A 84 14.08 11.59 14.31
C PRO A 84 12.80 11.73 15.13
N ASN A 85 12.94 11.68 16.46
CA ASN A 85 11.86 11.91 17.43
C ASN A 85 10.62 11.02 17.23
N LEU A 86 10.80 9.82 16.68
CA LEU A 86 9.73 8.87 16.40
C LEU A 86 10.04 7.53 17.08
N ALA A 87 9.16 7.12 17.98
CA ALA A 87 9.22 5.87 18.71
C ALA A 87 7.83 5.26 18.84
N ASP A 88 7.76 4.00 19.28
CA ASP A 88 6.52 3.27 19.50
C ASP A 88 5.63 3.14 18.26
N VAL A 89 6.23 3.20 17.07
CA VAL A 89 5.53 3.02 15.81
C VAL A 89 5.08 1.56 15.70
N VAL A 90 3.80 1.35 15.47
CA VAL A 90 3.22 0.02 15.22
C VAL A 90 2.81 -0.17 13.77
N LYS A 91 2.60 0.92 13.03
CA LYS A 91 2.25 0.92 11.61
C LYS A 91 2.87 2.11 10.91
N VAL A 92 3.24 1.90 9.66
CA VAL A 92 3.73 2.95 8.78
C VAL A 92 3.14 2.76 7.37
N ALA A 93 2.83 3.85 6.70
CA ALA A 93 2.40 3.87 5.31
C ALA A 93 3.19 4.92 4.54
N ALA A 94 3.70 4.53 3.37
CA ALA A 94 4.41 5.41 2.46
C ALA A 94 3.56 5.68 1.23
N GLY A 95 3.19 6.92 1.00
CA GLY A 95 2.53 7.40 -0.22
C GLY A 95 3.50 8.20 -1.10
N ASN A 96 3.04 8.59 -2.29
CA ASN A 96 3.89 9.37 -3.19
C ASN A 96 4.14 10.79 -2.68
N ALA A 97 3.20 11.35 -1.96
CA ALA A 97 3.25 12.74 -1.48
C ALA A 97 3.41 12.84 0.04
N ALA A 98 2.82 11.94 0.80
CA ALA A 98 2.82 11.97 2.26
C ALA A 98 3.02 10.58 2.84
N SER A 99 3.58 10.54 4.03
CA SER A 99 3.79 9.33 4.82
C SER A 99 3.06 9.45 6.15
N PHE A 100 2.69 8.31 6.73
CA PHE A 100 1.90 8.23 7.95
C PHE A 100 2.45 7.16 8.89
N ALA A 101 2.29 7.39 10.19
CA ALA A 101 2.58 6.38 11.20
C ALA A 101 1.48 6.32 12.25
N VAL A 102 1.17 5.12 12.72
CA VAL A 102 0.33 4.89 13.91
C VAL A 102 1.24 4.47 15.04
N LEU A 103 1.07 5.11 16.19
CA LEU A 103 1.79 4.78 17.41
C LEU A 103 1.03 3.75 18.25
N ALA A 104 1.70 3.10 19.18
CA ALA A 104 1.12 2.09 20.06
C ALA A 104 -0.07 2.63 20.90
N ASP A 105 -0.06 3.92 21.22
CA ASP A 105 -1.13 4.60 21.93
C ASP A 105 -2.34 5.00 21.06
N GLY A 106 -2.29 4.74 19.75
CA GLY A 106 -3.35 5.05 18.77
C GLY A 106 -3.24 6.43 18.13
N ARG A 107 -2.23 7.22 18.45
CA ARG A 107 -1.98 8.49 17.76
C ARG A 107 -1.59 8.23 16.30
N LEU A 108 -2.10 9.06 15.41
CA LEU A 108 -1.79 9.08 13.99
C LEU A 108 -0.89 10.28 13.69
N LEU A 109 0.25 10.01 13.06
CA LEU A 109 1.21 11.03 12.63
C LEU A 109 1.24 11.08 11.10
N ALA A 110 1.56 12.27 10.55
CA ALA A 110 1.75 12.48 9.12
C ALA A 110 2.94 13.39 8.85
N TRP A 111 3.58 13.23 7.69
CA TRP A 111 4.61 14.12 7.18
C TRP A 111 4.68 14.04 5.65
N GLY A 112 5.35 14.99 5.02
CA GLY A 112 5.46 15.12 3.57
C GLY A 112 4.74 16.34 3.02
N LEU A 113 4.24 16.22 1.78
CA LEU A 113 3.56 17.29 1.06
C LEU A 113 2.15 17.52 1.58
N ASN A 114 1.85 18.78 1.89
CA ASN A 114 0.51 19.24 2.25
C ASN A 114 -0.03 20.29 1.26
N ALA A 115 0.86 21.08 0.68
CA ALA A 115 0.50 22.15 -0.22
C ALA A 115 -0.31 21.64 -1.43
N GLY A 116 -1.52 22.15 -1.60
CA GLY A 116 -2.44 21.80 -2.69
C GLY A 116 -3.16 20.45 -2.55
N HIS A 117 -2.89 19.66 -1.48
CA HIS A 117 -3.46 18.31 -1.37
C HIS A 117 -4.17 18.03 -0.04
N GLY A 118 -3.85 18.77 1.05
CA GLY A 118 -4.49 18.60 2.35
C GLY A 118 -4.26 17.23 3.00
N LEU A 119 -3.21 16.50 2.59
CA LEU A 119 -2.96 15.13 3.05
C LEU A 119 -2.53 15.03 4.50
N LEU A 120 -1.94 16.09 5.07
CA LEU A 120 -1.45 16.04 6.44
C LEU A 120 -2.57 16.23 7.48
N GLY A 121 -3.81 16.44 7.07
CA GLY A 121 -4.97 16.47 7.96
C GLY A 121 -4.94 17.55 9.05
N THR A 122 -4.14 18.61 8.86
CA THR A 122 -3.71 19.52 9.95
C THR A 122 -4.65 20.67 10.27
N THR A 123 -5.69 20.92 9.46
CA THR A 123 -6.62 22.02 9.73
C THR A 123 -8.05 21.66 9.35
N PRO A 124 -9.01 21.70 10.30
CA PRO A 124 -10.43 21.63 9.97
C PRO A 124 -10.85 22.94 9.29
N ARG A 125 -11.02 22.91 7.98
CA ARG A 125 -11.68 23.94 7.18
C ARG A 125 -12.82 23.30 6.41
N SER A 126 -13.72 24.11 5.86
CA SER A 126 -14.88 23.60 5.15
C SER A 126 -14.51 22.60 4.04
N VAL A 127 -15.34 21.62 3.85
CA VAL A 127 -15.12 20.38 3.05
C VAL A 127 -14.73 20.62 1.58
N VAL A 128 -14.74 21.85 1.08
CA VAL A 128 -14.44 22.14 -0.33
C VAL A 128 -13.77 23.51 -0.46
N GLU A 129 -12.46 23.53 -0.41
CA GLU A 129 -11.68 24.67 -0.90
C GLU A 129 -10.72 24.20 -1.99
N VAL A 130 -10.90 24.76 -3.19
CA VAL A 130 -9.99 24.55 -4.32
C VAL A 130 -8.96 25.67 -4.30
N ASN A 131 -7.68 25.32 -4.48
CA ASN A 131 -6.54 26.25 -4.45
C ASN A 131 -6.26 26.94 -3.09
N ALA A 132 -6.77 26.41 -1.99
CA ALA A 132 -6.35 26.87 -0.69
C ALA A 132 -4.92 26.36 -0.38
N SER A 133 -4.14 27.18 0.30
CA SER A 133 -2.94 26.72 0.96
C SER A 133 -3.36 25.91 2.18
N TRP A 134 -3.30 24.57 2.09
CA TRP A 134 -3.64 23.66 3.18
C TRP A 134 -2.64 23.68 4.35
N GLY A 135 -1.80 24.66 4.40
CA GLY A 135 -0.69 24.78 5.34
C GLY A 135 0.63 24.28 4.73
N PRO A 136 1.72 24.45 5.48
CA PRO A 136 3.05 24.04 5.03
C PRO A 136 3.17 22.52 4.91
N ASN A 137 4.14 22.07 4.13
CA ASN A 137 4.64 20.70 4.19
C ASN A 137 5.22 20.44 5.60
N ALA A 138 5.26 19.18 5.99
CA ALA A 138 5.90 18.73 7.20
C ALA A 138 7.13 17.88 6.86
N SER A 139 8.30 18.37 7.15
CA SER A 139 9.57 17.64 6.98
C SER A 139 9.86 16.66 8.12
N VAL A 140 9.07 16.71 9.19
CA VAL A 140 9.11 15.79 10.34
C VAL A 140 7.69 15.25 10.63
N PRO A 141 7.56 14.10 11.29
CA PRO A 141 6.25 13.58 11.72
C PRO A 141 5.52 14.58 12.64
N VAL A 142 4.29 14.92 12.28
CA VAL A 142 3.39 15.78 13.07
C VAL A 142 2.11 15.05 13.41
N PRO A 143 1.55 15.23 14.64
CA PRO A 143 0.29 14.62 15.00
C PRO A 143 -0.87 15.14 14.16
N LEU A 144 -1.74 14.22 13.67
CA LEU A 144 -3.05 14.60 13.16
C LEU A 144 -4.01 14.85 14.32
N ALA A 145 -4.80 15.92 14.20
CA ALA A 145 -5.89 16.21 15.13
C ALA A 145 -7.09 15.32 14.83
N VAL A 146 -7.06 14.07 15.27
CA VAL A 146 -8.14 13.09 15.11
C VAL A 146 -8.82 12.79 16.44
N THR A 147 -10.10 12.40 16.40
CA THR A 147 -10.92 12.07 17.58
C THR A 147 -11.10 10.56 17.78
N PHE A 148 -10.28 9.75 17.11
CA PHE A 148 -10.30 8.29 17.17
C PHE A 148 -8.90 7.73 17.40
N ASP A 149 -8.84 6.56 18.03
CA ASP A 149 -7.60 5.79 18.16
C ASP A 149 -7.37 4.99 16.90
N ALA A 150 -6.28 5.29 16.18
CA ALA A 150 -5.93 4.59 14.96
C ALA A 150 -5.37 3.19 15.27
N ALA A 151 -5.77 2.21 14.46
CA ALA A 151 -5.24 0.85 14.44
C ALA A 151 -4.39 0.59 13.21
N ASP A 152 -4.74 1.19 12.06
CA ASP A 152 -4.01 1.05 10.80
C ASP A 152 -4.15 2.31 9.94
N VAL A 153 -3.24 2.50 9.00
CA VAL A 153 -3.26 3.59 8.03
C VAL A 153 -2.72 3.08 6.70
N CYS A 154 -3.35 3.50 5.61
CA CYS A 154 -2.83 3.26 4.27
C CYS A 154 -3.03 4.49 3.40
N THR A 155 -2.17 4.63 2.41
CA THR A 155 -2.16 5.77 1.49
C THR A 155 -1.66 5.34 0.13
N GLN A 156 -2.21 5.97 -0.91
CA GLN A 156 -1.73 5.84 -2.27
C GLN A 156 -2.01 7.14 -3.04
N GLU A 157 -1.02 7.63 -3.79
CA GLU A 157 -1.07 8.95 -4.45
C GLU A 157 -1.47 10.08 -3.48
N LEU A 158 -2.70 10.58 -3.62
CA LEU A 158 -3.24 11.76 -2.95
C LEU A 158 -4.42 11.44 -2.05
N GLN A 159 -4.60 10.18 -1.63
CA GLN A 159 -5.63 9.77 -0.69
C GLN A 159 -5.02 9.01 0.49
N ALA A 160 -5.67 9.10 1.63
CA ALA A 160 -5.33 8.32 2.81
C ALA A 160 -6.59 7.73 3.45
N LEU A 161 -6.44 6.53 4.01
CA LEU A 161 -7.45 5.85 4.81
C LEU A 161 -6.85 5.52 6.17
N ALA A 162 -7.62 5.67 7.23
CA ALA A 162 -7.27 5.19 8.56
C ALA A 162 -8.37 4.27 9.10
N LEU A 163 -7.96 3.15 9.67
CA LEU A 163 -8.80 2.24 10.43
C LEU A 163 -8.69 2.59 11.91
N ALA A 164 -9.80 2.89 12.54
CA ALA A 164 -9.87 3.07 13.97
C ALA A 164 -9.97 1.72 14.70
N ARG A 165 -9.60 1.69 15.98
CA ARG A 165 -9.66 0.45 16.81
C ARG A 165 -11.07 -0.08 17.01
N ASP A 166 -12.09 0.77 16.85
CA ASP A 166 -13.50 0.38 16.91
C ASP A 166 -14.04 -0.23 15.59
N GLY A 167 -13.18 -0.43 14.58
CA GLY A 167 -13.57 -0.99 13.29
C GLY A 167 -14.20 0.02 12.33
N THR A 168 -14.21 1.31 12.66
CA THR A 168 -14.65 2.37 11.74
C THR A 168 -13.50 2.84 10.85
N VAL A 169 -13.83 3.38 9.66
CA VAL A 169 -12.83 3.84 8.69
C VAL A 169 -13.02 5.31 8.38
N TYR A 170 -11.90 6.02 8.27
CA TYR A 170 -11.82 7.43 7.92
C TYR A 170 -11.03 7.61 6.63
N ALA A 171 -11.43 8.58 5.80
CA ALA A 171 -10.79 8.90 4.53
C ALA A 171 -10.56 10.40 4.41
N TRP A 172 -9.46 10.79 3.74
CA TRP A 172 -9.16 12.18 3.42
C TRP A 172 -8.22 12.28 2.20
N GLY A 173 -7.98 13.51 1.75
CA GLY A 173 -7.21 13.79 0.55
C GLY A 173 -8.10 13.99 -0.68
N ARG A 174 -7.66 13.52 -1.83
CA ARG A 174 -8.36 13.65 -3.11
C ARG A 174 -9.63 12.80 -3.14
N GLY A 175 -10.76 13.39 -3.61
CA GLY A 175 -12.08 12.74 -3.60
C GLY A 175 -12.89 12.86 -4.88
N ASP A 176 -12.36 13.49 -5.93
CA ASP A 176 -13.08 13.77 -7.20
C ASP A 176 -13.53 12.53 -7.98
N LEU A 177 -12.95 11.37 -7.69
CA LEU A 177 -13.27 10.09 -8.33
C LEU A 177 -13.98 9.08 -7.40
N GLY A 178 -14.53 9.56 -6.26
CA GLY A 178 -15.22 8.72 -5.29
C GLY A 178 -14.32 7.90 -4.38
N GLN A 179 -13.00 8.03 -4.52
CA GLN A 179 -12.00 7.22 -3.81
C GLN A 179 -12.01 7.38 -2.28
N LEU A 180 -12.68 8.41 -1.75
CA LEU A 180 -12.86 8.58 -0.31
C LEU A 180 -14.05 7.79 0.24
N GLY A 181 -15.00 7.36 -0.60
CA GLY A 181 -16.15 6.55 -0.15
C GLY A 181 -17.15 7.27 0.75
N ILE A 182 -17.08 8.59 0.85
CA ILE A 182 -17.91 9.41 1.75
C ILE A 182 -19.17 9.99 1.07
N GLY A 183 -19.52 9.47 -0.08
CA GLY A 183 -20.59 9.99 -0.94
C GLY A 183 -20.08 10.95 -2.01
N PRO A 184 -20.99 11.43 -2.89
CA PRO A 184 -20.63 12.34 -3.94
C PRO A 184 -20.16 13.68 -3.36
N LEU A 185 -18.95 14.08 -3.72
CA LEU A 185 -18.44 15.41 -3.39
C LEU A 185 -18.93 16.43 -4.43
N PRO A 186 -19.28 17.67 -4.02
CA PRO A 186 -19.66 18.70 -4.97
C PRO A 186 -18.49 18.98 -5.91
N ILE A 187 -18.71 18.76 -7.21
CA ILE A 187 -17.79 19.19 -8.25
C ILE A 187 -17.96 20.69 -8.37
N ILE A 188 -17.02 21.45 -7.84
CA ILE A 188 -17.02 22.90 -8.01
C ILE A 188 -16.59 23.20 -9.43
N ASN A 189 -17.57 23.47 -10.28
CA ASN A 189 -17.37 23.89 -11.66
C ASN A 189 -16.92 25.35 -11.67
N PHE A 190 -15.62 25.62 -11.56
CA PHE A 190 -15.09 26.96 -11.79
C PHE A 190 -15.03 27.22 -13.28
N LYS A 191 -15.90 28.10 -13.75
CA LYS A 191 -16.02 28.57 -15.16
C LYS A 191 -14.79 29.33 -15.69
N THR A 192 -13.65 29.24 -15.12
CA THR A 192 -12.47 29.99 -15.55
C THR A 192 -11.17 29.15 -15.54
N ARG A 193 -10.77 28.75 -16.72
CA ARG A 193 -9.37 28.60 -17.20
C ARG A 193 -8.46 27.48 -16.72
N THR A 194 -8.89 26.47 -15.98
CA THR A 194 -7.98 25.32 -15.66
C THR A 194 -8.73 24.00 -15.72
N PRO A 195 -8.03 22.90 -16.06
CA PRO A 195 -8.66 21.58 -16.15
C PRO A 195 -9.28 21.18 -14.82
N ALA A 196 -10.40 20.49 -14.91
CA ALA A 196 -11.25 19.92 -13.88
C ALA A 196 -10.73 20.04 -12.44
N THR A 197 -11.37 20.85 -11.64
CA THR A 197 -11.07 21.07 -10.23
C THR A 197 -11.17 19.78 -9.44
N MET A 198 -10.04 19.29 -8.95
CA MET A 198 -10.00 18.15 -8.05
C MET A 198 -10.65 18.52 -6.73
N ALA A 199 -11.59 17.71 -6.24
CA ALA A 199 -12.14 17.86 -4.90
C ALA A 199 -11.19 17.24 -3.87
N PHE A 200 -10.87 17.99 -2.82
CA PHE A 200 -10.05 17.52 -1.71
C PHE A 200 -10.79 17.66 -0.38
N VAL A 201 -10.60 16.67 0.48
CA VAL A 201 -11.05 16.68 1.88
C VAL A 201 -9.80 16.70 2.75
N PRO A 202 -9.45 17.83 3.39
CA PRO A 202 -8.15 18.03 4.01
C PRO A 202 -8.04 17.49 5.44
N PHE A 203 -9.02 16.72 5.91
CA PHE A 203 -9.04 16.10 7.24
C PHE A 203 -9.77 14.78 7.21
N PRO A 204 -9.48 13.84 8.13
CA PRO A 204 -10.16 12.56 8.18
C PRO A 204 -11.66 12.68 8.38
N VAL A 205 -12.45 12.12 7.47
CA VAL A 205 -13.92 12.03 7.52
C VAL A 205 -14.31 10.57 7.58
N ARG A 206 -15.20 10.21 8.50
CA ARG A 206 -15.70 8.85 8.63
C ARG A 206 -16.46 8.41 7.37
N ILE A 207 -16.16 7.21 6.88
CA ILE A 207 -16.90 6.60 5.78
C ILE A 207 -18.24 6.08 6.31
N PRO A 208 -19.39 6.59 5.81
CA PRO A 208 -20.70 6.20 6.32
C PRO A 208 -21.01 4.73 6.07
N GLY A 209 -21.63 4.06 7.05
CA GLY A 209 -22.11 2.69 6.92
C GLY A 209 -20.99 1.61 6.85
N LEU A 210 -19.74 1.98 7.08
CA LEU A 210 -18.60 1.05 7.12
C LEU A 210 -18.19 0.83 8.58
N THR A 211 -18.49 -0.38 9.09
CA THR A 211 -18.20 -0.85 10.46
C THR A 211 -17.65 -2.26 10.40
N ASP A 212 -17.16 -2.76 11.53
CA ASP A 212 -16.62 -4.11 11.67
C ASP A 212 -15.48 -4.40 10.68
N VAL A 213 -14.69 -3.37 10.37
CA VAL A 213 -13.58 -3.47 9.45
C VAL A 213 -12.36 -4.03 10.16
N ALA A 214 -11.83 -5.13 9.60
CA ALA A 214 -10.62 -5.77 10.07
C ALA A 214 -9.37 -5.27 9.33
N ALA A 215 -9.52 -4.74 8.10
CA ALA A 215 -8.41 -4.23 7.29
C ALA A 215 -8.85 -3.26 6.21
N ILE A 216 -7.91 -2.40 5.83
CA ILE A 216 -8.06 -1.42 4.76
C ILE A 216 -6.93 -1.55 3.73
N ALA A 217 -7.22 -1.23 2.47
CA ALA A 217 -6.22 -1.06 1.44
C ALA A 217 -6.60 0.10 0.52
N ALA A 218 -5.64 0.95 0.20
CA ALA A 218 -5.79 2.06 -0.73
C ALA A 218 -5.13 1.72 -2.07
N GLY A 219 -5.90 1.72 -3.13
CA GLY A 219 -5.39 1.77 -4.49
C GLY A 219 -5.20 3.22 -4.94
N ARG A 220 -4.81 3.41 -6.20
CA ARG A 220 -4.59 4.76 -6.76
C ARG A 220 -5.83 5.65 -6.66
N ARG A 221 -7.01 5.09 -6.96
CA ARG A 221 -8.28 5.82 -7.08
C ARG A 221 -9.47 5.06 -6.52
N HIS A 222 -9.21 4.03 -5.71
CA HIS A 222 -10.22 3.21 -5.07
C HIS A 222 -9.76 2.80 -3.68
N GLY A 223 -10.71 2.35 -2.87
CA GLY A 223 -10.46 1.81 -1.55
C GLY A 223 -11.09 0.45 -1.39
N LEU A 224 -10.48 -0.38 -0.56
CA LEU A 224 -10.99 -1.67 -0.12
C LEU A 224 -11.05 -1.73 1.40
N ALA A 225 -12.08 -2.39 1.93
CA ALA A 225 -12.18 -2.77 3.33
C ALA A 225 -12.54 -4.24 3.47
N LEU A 226 -11.75 -4.98 4.23
CA LEU A 226 -12.05 -6.33 4.67
C LEU A 226 -12.86 -6.26 5.96
N LEU A 227 -14.02 -6.89 5.98
CA LEU A 227 -14.85 -6.98 7.18
C LEU A 227 -14.45 -8.20 8.02
N GLU A 228 -14.79 -8.19 9.31
CA GLU A 228 -14.50 -9.28 10.24
C GLU A 228 -15.15 -10.61 9.83
N ASP A 229 -16.24 -10.58 9.05
CA ASP A 229 -16.91 -11.76 8.51
C ASP A 229 -16.20 -12.36 7.28
N GLY A 230 -15.10 -11.76 6.82
CA GLY A 230 -14.34 -12.18 5.66
C GLY A 230 -14.94 -11.75 4.32
N THR A 231 -15.94 -10.88 4.32
CA THR A 231 -16.43 -10.19 3.11
C THR A 231 -15.63 -8.92 2.85
N VAL A 232 -15.71 -8.39 1.62
CA VAL A 232 -14.97 -7.21 1.21
C VAL A 232 -15.93 -6.14 0.72
N ARG A 233 -15.66 -4.88 1.07
CA ARG A 233 -16.29 -3.69 0.52
C ARG A 233 -15.29 -2.93 -0.34
N ALA A 234 -15.76 -2.28 -1.41
CA ALA A 234 -14.93 -1.46 -2.27
C ALA A 234 -15.68 -0.21 -2.74
N TRP A 235 -14.91 0.83 -3.09
CA TRP A 235 -15.45 2.11 -3.58
C TRP A 235 -14.40 2.84 -4.42
N GLY A 236 -14.83 3.89 -5.12
CA GLY A 236 -13.97 4.76 -5.90
C GLY A 236 -14.21 4.67 -7.40
N GLU A 237 -13.21 5.10 -8.18
CA GLU A 237 -13.20 4.93 -9.64
C GLU A 237 -13.35 3.44 -9.99
N ASN A 238 -14.01 3.13 -11.11
CA ASN A 238 -14.30 1.73 -11.46
C ASN A 238 -14.27 1.45 -12.99
N ARG A 239 -13.60 2.28 -13.77
CA ARG A 239 -13.56 2.13 -15.24
C ARG A 239 -12.98 0.80 -15.71
N SER A 240 -12.17 0.15 -14.90
CA SER A 240 -11.54 -1.14 -15.18
C SER A 240 -12.13 -2.27 -14.32
N GLY A 241 -13.24 -2.01 -13.59
CA GLY A 241 -13.87 -3.02 -12.74
C GLY A 241 -13.17 -3.30 -11.42
N HIS A 242 -12.26 -2.44 -10.96
CA HIS A 242 -11.45 -2.67 -9.76
C HIS A 242 -12.22 -2.52 -8.43
N VAL A 243 -13.47 -2.07 -8.47
CA VAL A 243 -14.40 -2.16 -7.33
C VAL A 243 -14.90 -3.61 -7.14
N GLY A 244 -15.00 -4.42 -8.21
CA GLY A 244 -15.36 -5.83 -8.10
C GLY A 244 -16.85 -6.12 -7.86
N ASP A 245 -17.72 -5.15 -8.13
CA ASP A 245 -19.18 -5.24 -7.97
C ASP A 245 -19.94 -5.74 -9.21
N GLY A 246 -19.22 -6.29 -10.19
CA GLY A 246 -19.77 -6.76 -11.47
C GLY A 246 -20.00 -5.66 -12.49
N THR A 247 -19.69 -4.40 -12.16
CA THR A 247 -19.89 -3.25 -13.03
C THR A 247 -18.56 -2.53 -13.29
N MET A 248 -18.61 -1.55 -14.21
CA MET A 248 -17.53 -0.57 -14.42
C MET A 248 -17.98 0.85 -14.05
N THR A 249 -18.98 0.95 -13.17
CA THR A 249 -19.54 2.22 -12.73
C THR A 249 -18.86 2.67 -11.44
N ARG A 250 -18.41 3.90 -11.40
CA ARG A 250 -17.86 4.56 -10.20
C ARG A 250 -18.78 4.37 -8.99
N ARG A 251 -18.20 4.18 -7.83
CA ARG A 251 -18.90 4.06 -6.54
C ARG A 251 -18.39 5.12 -5.56
N ASP A 252 -19.24 6.06 -5.22
CA ASP A 252 -18.91 7.13 -4.27
C ASP A 252 -19.07 6.69 -2.80
N ALA A 253 -19.61 5.50 -2.58
CA ALA A 253 -19.78 4.85 -1.26
C ALA A 253 -19.41 3.37 -1.34
N PRO A 254 -19.06 2.72 -0.21
CA PRO A 254 -18.70 1.32 -0.16
C PRO A 254 -19.81 0.39 -0.66
N VAL A 255 -19.50 -0.50 -1.61
CA VAL A 255 -20.39 -1.56 -2.10
C VAL A 255 -19.78 -2.94 -1.88
N PRO A 256 -20.59 -4.02 -1.82
CA PRO A 256 -20.06 -5.37 -1.70
C PRO A 256 -19.23 -5.78 -2.93
N VAL A 257 -18.09 -6.39 -2.69
CA VAL A 257 -17.30 -7.11 -3.71
C VAL A 257 -17.92 -8.48 -3.93
N LEU A 258 -18.23 -8.82 -5.19
CA LEU A 258 -18.94 -10.04 -5.53
C LEU A 258 -18.10 -11.29 -5.31
N GLY A 259 -18.70 -12.32 -4.72
CA GLY A 259 -18.11 -13.66 -4.62
C GLY A 259 -16.91 -13.80 -3.68
N VAL A 260 -16.39 -12.73 -3.11
CA VAL A 260 -15.29 -12.80 -2.11
C VAL A 260 -15.88 -13.13 -0.75
N ARG A 261 -15.45 -14.28 -0.20
CA ARG A 261 -15.82 -14.77 1.13
C ARG A 261 -14.61 -15.41 1.78
N ASN A 262 -14.58 -15.42 3.12
CA ASN A 262 -13.47 -15.96 3.90
C ASN A 262 -12.12 -15.32 3.53
N ALA A 263 -12.12 -14.06 3.09
CA ALA A 263 -10.89 -13.32 2.89
C ALA A 263 -10.20 -13.08 4.24
N VAL A 264 -8.88 -13.20 4.25
CA VAL A 264 -8.01 -12.95 5.42
C VAL A 264 -7.06 -11.79 5.16
N ALA A 265 -6.90 -11.38 3.89
CA ALA A 265 -6.17 -10.18 3.52
C ALA A 265 -6.69 -9.61 2.21
N ILE A 266 -6.49 -8.31 2.03
CA ILE A 266 -6.80 -7.56 0.81
C ILE A 266 -5.59 -6.75 0.39
N ALA A 267 -5.47 -6.48 -0.90
CA ALA A 267 -4.46 -5.59 -1.44
C ALA A 267 -5.00 -4.82 -2.65
N ALA A 268 -4.57 -3.58 -2.78
CA ALA A 268 -4.90 -2.69 -3.89
C ALA A 268 -3.62 -2.03 -4.41
N GLY A 269 -3.47 -1.94 -5.72
CA GLY A 269 -2.26 -1.44 -6.35
C GLY A 269 -2.32 0.02 -6.77
N ALA A 270 -1.17 0.54 -7.18
CA ALA A 270 -1.06 1.87 -7.81
C ALA A 270 -1.69 1.92 -9.22
N GLY A 271 -2.03 0.78 -9.80
CA GLY A 271 -2.90 0.65 -10.99
C GLY A 271 -4.34 0.35 -10.60
N ASP A 272 -5.07 -0.20 -11.54
CA ASP A 272 -6.50 -0.53 -11.38
C ASP A 272 -6.68 -2.01 -10.94
N LEU A 273 -5.81 -2.54 -10.08
CA LEU A 273 -5.77 -3.94 -9.68
C LEU A 273 -6.13 -4.11 -8.20
N SER A 274 -6.99 -5.07 -7.91
CA SER A 274 -7.43 -5.44 -6.58
C SER A 274 -7.28 -6.95 -6.36
N ALA A 275 -7.01 -7.35 -5.12
CA ALA A 275 -6.84 -8.74 -4.75
C ALA A 275 -7.33 -9.06 -3.34
N ALA A 276 -7.70 -10.31 -3.13
CA ALA A 276 -8.01 -10.89 -1.82
C ALA A 276 -7.29 -12.23 -1.66
N LEU A 277 -6.68 -12.43 -0.50
CA LEU A 277 -6.18 -13.72 -0.03
C LEU A 277 -7.28 -14.39 0.77
N LEU A 278 -7.61 -15.63 0.43
CA LEU A 278 -8.60 -16.42 1.13
C LEU A 278 -7.96 -17.28 2.24
N ALA A 279 -8.76 -17.68 3.19
CA ALA A 279 -8.30 -18.47 4.34
C ALA A 279 -7.71 -19.86 3.98
N ASP A 280 -8.04 -20.38 2.79
CA ASP A 280 -7.47 -21.62 2.26
C ASP A 280 -6.14 -21.43 1.52
N GLY A 281 -5.59 -20.21 1.52
CA GLY A 281 -4.34 -19.87 0.85
C GLY A 281 -4.48 -19.70 -0.66
N THR A 282 -5.69 -19.60 -1.21
CA THR A 282 -5.91 -19.20 -2.59
C THR A 282 -6.05 -17.69 -2.74
N VAL A 283 -5.85 -17.16 -3.95
CA VAL A 283 -5.90 -15.73 -4.23
C VAL A 283 -6.96 -15.44 -5.29
N MET A 284 -7.80 -14.45 -5.03
CA MET A 284 -8.70 -13.87 -6.03
C MET A 284 -8.19 -12.50 -6.48
N THR A 285 -8.34 -12.23 -7.78
CA THR A 285 -7.97 -10.93 -8.39
C THR A 285 -9.11 -10.36 -9.22
N TRP A 286 -9.19 -9.04 -9.33
CA TRP A 286 -10.15 -8.35 -10.18
C TRP A 286 -9.64 -6.96 -10.56
N GLY A 287 -10.31 -6.31 -11.53
CA GLY A 287 -9.96 -4.98 -12.00
C GLY A 287 -9.27 -4.99 -13.35
N GLY A 288 -8.33 -4.07 -13.52
CA GLY A 288 -7.56 -3.88 -14.76
C GLY A 288 -6.63 -5.05 -15.06
N THR A 289 -6.32 -5.19 -16.34
CA THR A 289 -5.46 -6.29 -16.83
C THR A 289 -4.22 -5.79 -17.54
N ASP A 290 -3.80 -4.56 -17.26
CA ASP A 290 -2.60 -4.06 -17.91
C ASP A 290 -1.50 -5.13 -17.78
N GLU A 291 -1.19 -5.76 -18.92
CA GLU A 291 -0.14 -6.77 -19.05
C GLU A 291 -0.30 -8.00 -18.10
N GLY A 292 -1.53 -8.48 -17.89
CA GLY A 292 -1.76 -9.77 -17.18
C GLY A 292 -1.75 -9.71 -15.66
N GLY A 293 -1.93 -8.55 -15.06
CA GLY A 293 -1.96 -8.37 -13.60
C GLY A 293 -2.97 -9.25 -12.86
N LEU A 294 -4.02 -9.74 -13.53
CA LEU A 294 -4.99 -10.68 -12.96
C LEU A 294 -4.44 -12.11 -12.80
N GLY A 295 -3.31 -12.47 -13.42
CA GLY A 295 -2.71 -13.80 -13.36
C GLY A 295 -3.54 -14.92 -13.99
N ARG A 296 -4.53 -14.59 -14.82
CA ARG A 296 -5.45 -15.52 -15.49
C ARG A 296 -5.94 -14.98 -16.83
N ALA A 297 -6.28 -15.90 -17.73
CA ALA A 297 -6.89 -15.54 -19.02
C ALA A 297 -8.33 -15.01 -18.86
N PRO A 298 -8.79 -14.14 -19.79
CA PRO A 298 -8.00 -13.49 -20.83
C PRO A 298 -7.10 -12.37 -20.28
N PHE A 299 -5.86 -12.33 -20.71
CA PHE A 299 -4.84 -11.42 -20.14
C PHE A 299 -4.98 -9.95 -20.55
N ASN A 300 -5.92 -9.63 -21.44
CA ASN A 300 -6.09 -8.30 -22.02
C ASN A 300 -7.50 -7.71 -21.83
N LYS A 301 -8.28 -8.27 -20.91
CA LYS A 301 -9.63 -7.76 -20.63
C LYS A 301 -9.81 -7.50 -19.13
N PRO A 302 -10.33 -6.32 -18.76
CA PRO A 302 -10.66 -6.04 -17.37
C PRO A 302 -11.70 -7.04 -16.85
N SER A 303 -11.63 -7.31 -15.55
CA SER A 303 -12.57 -8.21 -14.87
C SER A 303 -13.27 -7.48 -13.74
N PRO A 304 -14.50 -7.03 -13.91
CA PRO A 304 -15.25 -6.37 -12.84
C PRO A 304 -15.74 -7.35 -11.76
N THR A 305 -15.44 -8.64 -11.93
CA THR A 305 -15.83 -9.69 -11.00
C THR A 305 -14.58 -10.43 -10.52
N PRO A 306 -14.38 -10.59 -9.20
CA PRO A 306 -13.31 -11.39 -8.65
C PRO A 306 -13.31 -12.83 -9.14
N ALA A 307 -12.14 -13.38 -9.43
CA ALA A 307 -11.98 -14.80 -9.71
C ALA A 307 -10.62 -15.32 -9.22
N LEU A 308 -10.55 -16.63 -8.96
CA LEU A 308 -9.33 -17.30 -8.51
C LEU A 308 -8.19 -17.19 -9.54
N VAL A 309 -6.97 -17.03 -9.03
CA VAL A 309 -5.75 -17.17 -9.83
C VAL A 309 -5.39 -18.64 -9.94
N PRO A 310 -5.42 -19.24 -11.14
CA PRO A 310 -5.16 -20.67 -11.30
C PRO A 310 -3.76 -21.07 -10.84
N GLY A 311 -3.64 -22.20 -10.15
CA GLY A 311 -2.35 -22.74 -9.72
C GLY A 311 -1.70 -22.06 -8.52
N VAL A 312 -2.21 -20.91 -8.05
CA VAL A 312 -1.70 -20.21 -6.88
C VAL A 312 -2.37 -20.75 -5.62
N ARG A 313 -1.59 -21.37 -4.73
CA ARG A 313 -2.06 -22.03 -3.51
C ARG A 313 -1.03 -21.92 -2.38
N GLY A 314 -1.47 -22.14 -1.14
CA GLY A 314 -0.61 -22.10 0.04
C GLY A 314 0.00 -20.72 0.26
N VAL A 315 -0.72 -19.65 -0.14
CA VAL A 315 -0.28 -18.27 0.02
C VAL A 315 -0.63 -17.79 1.43
N ARG A 316 0.32 -17.09 2.06
CA ARG A 316 0.15 -16.45 3.37
C ARG A 316 0.22 -14.93 3.35
N ALA A 317 0.69 -14.33 2.25
CA ALA A 317 0.70 -12.88 2.07
C ALA A 317 0.65 -12.50 0.59
N ILE A 318 0.04 -11.36 0.28
CA ILE A 318 -0.05 -10.79 -1.06
C ILE A 318 0.36 -9.32 -1.04
N ALA A 319 0.96 -8.84 -2.14
CA ALA A 319 1.22 -7.44 -2.38
C ALA A 319 0.97 -7.11 -3.87
N VAL A 320 0.57 -5.88 -4.14
CA VAL A 320 0.19 -5.40 -5.47
C VAL A 320 1.02 -4.19 -5.84
N GLY A 321 1.71 -4.24 -6.98
CA GLY A 321 2.34 -3.09 -7.63
C GLY A 321 1.36 -2.31 -8.51
N SER A 322 1.85 -1.66 -9.57
CA SER A 322 0.96 -1.00 -10.54
C SER A 322 0.27 -2.02 -11.45
N SER A 323 1.03 -2.95 -12.02
CA SER A 323 0.55 -3.92 -13.01
C SER A 323 1.09 -5.33 -12.76
N HIS A 324 1.60 -5.60 -11.56
CA HIS A 324 2.10 -6.90 -11.15
C HIS A 324 1.68 -7.27 -9.73
N MET A 325 1.70 -8.55 -9.46
CA MET A 325 1.39 -9.14 -8.17
C MET A 325 2.58 -9.94 -7.65
N ILE A 326 2.69 -9.95 -6.33
CA ILE A 326 3.63 -10.79 -5.59
C ILE A 326 2.89 -11.51 -4.46
N ALA A 327 3.09 -12.80 -4.35
CA ALA A 327 2.51 -13.66 -3.33
C ALA A 327 3.62 -14.43 -2.60
N LEU A 328 3.53 -14.47 -1.28
CA LEU A 328 4.42 -15.23 -0.41
C LEU A 328 3.72 -16.50 0.03
N THR A 329 4.35 -17.64 -0.22
CA THR A 329 3.82 -18.94 0.19
C THR A 329 4.18 -19.28 1.64
N GLU A 330 3.46 -20.24 2.23
CA GLU A 330 3.78 -20.81 3.55
C GLU A 330 5.21 -21.38 3.61
N ALA A 331 5.69 -21.91 2.47
CA ALA A 331 7.04 -22.43 2.34
C ALA A 331 8.14 -21.36 2.28
N GLY A 332 7.80 -20.06 2.33
CA GLY A 332 8.77 -18.96 2.23
C GLY A 332 9.27 -18.68 0.81
N SER A 333 8.60 -19.22 -0.21
CA SER A 333 8.87 -18.92 -1.63
C SER A 333 8.00 -17.78 -2.12
N VAL A 334 8.44 -17.09 -3.16
CA VAL A 334 7.73 -15.97 -3.78
C VAL A 334 7.20 -16.37 -5.16
N ILE A 335 5.93 -16.09 -5.42
CA ILE A 335 5.28 -16.22 -6.71
C ILE A 335 4.96 -14.83 -7.24
N THR A 336 5.24 -14.57 -8.52
CA THR A 336 4.94 -13.30 -9.20
C THR A 336 4.20 -13.53 -10.50
N TRP A 337 3.37 -12.55 -10.90
CA TRP A 337 2.70 -12.51 -12.20
C TRP A 337 2.32 -11.09 -12.60
N GLY A 338 1.94 -10.89 -13.85
CA GLY A 338 1.59 -9.59 -14.43
C GLY A 338 2.70 -9.03 -15.28
N SER A 339 2.79 -7.70 -15.35
CA SER A 339 3.78 -7.00 -16.17
C SER A 339 5.21 -7.27 -15.75
N ASN A 340 6.07 -7.55 -16.73
CA ASN A 340 7.52 -7.71 -16.56
C ASN A 340 8.35 -6.69 -17.37
N GLY A 341 7.71 -5.68 -17.94
CA GLY A 341 8.40 -4.67 -18.75
C GLY A 341 9.56 -3.97 -18.02
N PHE A 342 9.44 -3.85 -16.69
CA PHE A 342 10.46 -3.29 -15.80
C PHE A 342 11.17 -4.35 -14.94
N GLY A 343 11.06 -5.63 -15.26
CA GLY A 343 11.65 -6.71 -14.46
C GLY A 343 10.91 -7.00 -13.14
N SER A 344 9.68 -6.53 -12.99
CA SER A 344 8.90 -6.60 -11.73
C SER A 344 8.64 -8.02 -11.26
N LEU A 345 8.73 -9.02 -12.15
CA LEU A 345 8.52 -10.42 -11.81
C LEU A 345 9.75 -11.10 -11.20
N GLY A 346 10.94 -10.51 -11.31
CA GLY A 346 12.18 -11.09 -10.74
C GLY A 346 12.60 -12.42 -11.37
N ARG A 347 12.10 -12.72 -12.56
CA ARG A 347 12.40 -13.95 -13.34
C ARG A 347 12.43 -13.64 -14.82
N PRO A 348 13.29 -14.33 -15.59
CA PRO A 348 13.44 -14.11 -17.03
C PRO A 348 12.26 -14.77 -17.76
N THR A 349 11.14 -14.07 -17.85
CA THR A 349 9.95 -14.54 -18.56
C THR A 349 9.21 -13.37 -19.16
N ASP A 350 8.61 -13.59 -20.30
CA ASP A 350 7.63 -12.69 -20.91
C ASP A 350 6.19 -13.18 -20.69
N GLU A 351 6.04 -14.28 -19.94
CA GLU A 351 4.73 -14.84 -19.61
C GLU A 351 4.12 -14.14 -18.39
N ASN A 352 2.86 -13.72 -18.54
CA ASN A 352 2.10 -13.02 -17.53
C ASN A 352 1.44 -13.96 -16.50
N VAL A 353 1.74 -15.26 -16.57
CA VAL A 353 1.20 -16.29 -15.68
C VAL A 353 1.96 -16.36 -14.36
N PRO A 354 1.32 -16.83 -13.27
CA PRO A 354 2.00 -17.04 -12.01
C PRO A 354 3.20 -17.98 -12.13
N GLY A 355 4.32 -17.59 -11.53
CA GLY A 355 5.53 -18.40 -11.48
C GLY A 355 6.41 -18.04 -10.30
N VAL A 356 7.16 -19.03 -9.82
CA VAL A 356 8.07 -18.87 -8.67
C VAL A 356 9.27 -18.02 -9.09
N VAL A 357 9.69 -17.10 -8.21
CA VAL A 357 10.93 -16.33 -8.38
C VAL A 357 12.11 -17.22 -7.96
N PRO A 358 12.98 -17.62 -8.90
CA PRO A 358 14.15 -18.42 -8.56
C PRO A 358 15.04 -17.68 -7.56
N SER A 359 15.80 -18.39 -6.76
CA SER A 359 16.77 -17.84 -5.77
C SER A 359 16.21 -16.94 -4.67
N VAL A 360 14.88 -16.72 -4.59
CA VAL A 360 14.22 -15.99 -3.49
C VAL A 360 13.51 -17.00 -2.59
N THR A 361 14.16 -17.37 -1.50
CA THR A 361 13.69 -18.37 -0.53
C THR A 361 13.86 -17.85 0.90
N ASN A 362 13.25 -18.54 1.87
CA ASN A 362 13.26 -18.15 3.28
C ASN A 362 12.76 -16.70 3.46
N VAL A 363 11.72 -16.35 2.71
CA VAL A 363 11.15 -15.00 2.76
C VAL A 363 10.21 -14.89 3.95
N GLN A 364 10.40 -13.86 4.73
CA GLN A 364 9.59 -13.51 5.89
C GLN A 364 8.43 -12.60 5.51
N SER A 365 8.68 -11.57 4.70
CA SER A 365 7.67 -10.61 4.25
C SER A 365 7.94 -10.10 2.84
N ILE A 366 6.91 -9.58 2.21
CA ILE A 366 6.95 -9.02 0.86
C ILE A 366 6.31 -7.65 0.82
N CYS A 367 6.76 -6.82 -0.10
CA CYS A 367 6.15 -5.54 -0.46
C CYS A 367 6.25 -5.33 -1.97
N ALA A 368 5.29 -4.63 -2.54
CA ALA A 368 5.34 -4.18 -3.92
C ALA A 368 4.87 -2.73 -4.00
N SER A 369 5.50 -1.96 -4.85
CA SER A 369 5.07 -0.60 -5.15
C SER A 369 5.46 -0.26 -6.58
N ASN A 370 4.53 0.31 -7.30
CA ASN A 370 4.73 0.68 -8.70
C ASN A 370 5.25 -0.51 -9.53
N THR A 371 6.50 -0.44 -9.99
CA THR A 371 7.17 -1.48 -10.79
C THR A 371 8.22 -2.27 -10.00
N THR A 372 8.33 -2.05 -8.69
CA THR A 372 9.36 -2.67 -7.83
C THR A 372 8.74 -3.67 -6.89
N SER A 373 9.42 -4.79 -6.70
CA SER A 373 9.12 -5.82 -5.72
C SER A 373 10.24 -5.92 -4.68
N VAL A 374 9.87 -6.20 -3.44
CA VAL A 374 10.79 -6.37 -2.31
C VAL A 374 10.43 -7.61 -1.52
N ALA A 375 11.44 -8.37 -1.12
CA ALA A 375 11.33 -9.47 -0.19
C ALA A 375 12.31 -9.27 0.98
N VAL A 376 11.81 -9.41 2.20
CA VAL A 376 12.64 -9.47 3.40
C VAL A 376 12.82 -10.94 3.76
N LEU A 377 14.06 -11.38 3.86
CA LEU A 377 14.40 -12.74 4.20
C LEU A 377 14.33 -12.98 5.73
N GLU A 378 14.22 -14.21 6.15
CA GLU A 378 14.27 -14.59 7.58
C GLU A 378 15.58 -14.18 8.26
N SER A 379 16.65 -14.03 7.47
CA SER A 379 17.95 -13.48 7.94
C SER A 379 17.92 -11.96 8.17
N GLY A 380 16.82 -11.26 7.89
CA GLY A 380 16.72 -9.80 7.92
C GLY A 380 17.22 -9.11 6.63
N ARG A 381 17.90 -9.84 5.74
CA ARG A 381 18.40 -9.29 4.48
C ARG A 381 17.23 -8.93 3.55
N ILE A 382 17.44 -7.90 2.72
CA ILE A 382 16.42 -7.40 1.79
C ILE A 382 16.85 -7.69 0.37
N MET A 383 15.94 -8.27 -0.41
CA MET A 383 16.07 -8.43 -1.84
C MET A 383 15.08 -7.52 -2.56
N THR A 384 15.49 -6.90 -3.65
CA THR A 384 14.61 -6.09 -4.49
C THR A 384 14.88 -6.36 -5.96
N TRP A 385 13.84 -6.18 -6.78
CA TRP A 385 13.91 -6.32 -8.23
C TRP A 385 12.82 -5.49 -8.90
N GLY A 386 12.96 -5.30 -10.20
CA GLY A 386 12.06 -4.47 -10.99
C GLY A 386 12.35 -2.98 -10.87
N GLY A 387 11.73 -2.21 -11.76
CA GLY A 387 11.92 -0.77 -11.82
C GLY A 387 13.35 -0.33 -12.13
N GLU A 388 13.63 0.93 -11.89
CA GLU A 388 14.99 1.46 -11.96
C GLU A 388 15.73 1.12 -10.67
N VAL A 389 16.31 -0.05 -10.60
CA VAL A 389 17.22 -0.42 -9.51
C VAL A 389 18.62 -0.01 -9.93
N ARG A 390 19.19 0.98 -9.27
CA ARG A 390 20.61 1.32 -9.43
C ARG A 390 21.44 0.41 -8.52
N PRO A 391 22.40 -0.35 -9.03
CA PRO A 391 23.37 -1.00 -8.18
C PRO A 391 24.12 0.05 -7.35
N TRP A 392 24.25 -0.19 -6.08
CA TRP A 392 24.84 0.65 -5.03
C TRP A 392 26.20 1.29 -5.36
N ASN A 393 27.03 0.68 -6.19
CA ASN A 393 28.42 1.09 -6.46
C ASN A 393 28.72 1.44 -7.90
N ARG A 394 27.74 1.92 -8.69
CA ARG A 394 28.01 2.43 -10.04
C ARG A 394 28.35 3.92 -10.05
N PRO A 395 29.39 4.34 -10.82
CA PRO A 395 29.72 5.75 -11.03
C PRO A 395 28.53 6.55 -11.58
N GLU A 396 28.47 7.83 -11.22
CA GLU A 396 27.57 8.80 -11.85
C GLU A 396 27.67 8.74 -13.38
N GLY A 397 26.52 8.67 -14.07
CA GLY A 397 26.47 8.60 -15.54
C GLY A 397 26.32 7.20 -16.13
N SER A 398 26.32 6.14 -15.33
CA SER A 398 26.02 4.80 -15.85
C SER A 398 24.52 4.64 -16.16
N GLU A 399 24.20 3.95 -17.26
CA GLU A 399 22.81 3.67 -17.65
C GLU A 399 22.04 2.98 -16.52
N VAL A 400 20.80 3.42 -16.32
CA VAL A 400 19.86 2.79 -15.39
C VAL A 400 19.54 1.39 -15.90
N SER A 401 19.97 0.37 -15.19
CA SER A 401 19.66 -1.01 -15.57
C SER A 401 18.37 -1.46 -14.92
N ILE A 402 17.46 -1.99 -15.74
CA ILE A 402 16.30 -2.74 -15.27
C ILE A 402 16.81 -4.09 -14.78
N SER A 403 16.67 -4.38 -13.50
CA SER A 403 17.01 -5.70 -13.00
C SER A 403 15.81 -6.64 -13.11
N ARG A 404 15.91 -7.59 -14.06
CA ARG A 404 14.94 -8.68 -14.24
C ARG A 404 15.20 -9.85 -13.27
N SER A 405 16.25 -9.79 -12.49
CA SER A 405 16.58 -10.78 -11.47
C SER A 405 16.66 -10.11 -10.10
N PRO A 406 16.30 -10.81 -9.02
CA PRO A 406 16.42 -10.29 -7.67
C PRO A 406 17.88 -9.92 -7.36
N ILE A 407 18.08 -8.72 -6.88
CA ILE A 407 19.36 -8.24 -6.38
C ILE A 407 19.28 -8.17 -4.86
N LEU A 408 20.28 -8.72 -4.21
CA LEU A 408 20.44 -8.63 -2.78
C LEU A 408 21.05 -7.27 -2.44
N PHE A 409 20.29 -6.45 -1.70
CA PHE A 409 20.81 -5.22 -1.14
C PHE A 409 21.19 -5.45 0.32
N TRP A 410 22.38 -4.97 0.66
CA TRP A 410 22.70 -4.62 2.02
C TRP A 410 22.25 -3.19 2.21
N LEU A 411 21.36 -2.95 3.11
CA LEU A 411 21.15 -1.62 3.62
C LEU A 411 22.21 -1.43 4.70
N ASP A 412 23.26 -0.68 4.38
CA ASP A 412 24.32 -0.38 5.35
C ASP A 412 23.73 0.37 6.54
N GLY A 413 24.03 -0.08 7.75
CA GLY A 413 23.48 0.46 9.01
C GLY A 413 22.53 -0.47 9.75
N LEU A 414 22.20 -1.65 9.19
CA LEU A 414 21.58 -2.74 9.93
C LEU A 414 22.70 -3.64 10.48
N ASP A 415 23.19 -3.33 11.68
CA ASP A 415 23.92 -4.31 12.49
C ASP A 415 22.92 -5.39 12.91
N LEU A 416 22.87 -6.47 12.12
CA LEU A 416 22.15 -7.67 12.52
C LEU A 416 23.00 -8.42 13.51
N PRO A 417 22.47 -8.82 14.69
CA PRO A 417 23.19 -9.64 15.65
C PRO A 417 23.52 -11.03 15.10
#